data_a89e76cb3841caf64d99d3a786e49406
#
_entry.id   a89e76cb3841caf64d99d3a786e49406
#
_cell.length_a   1.000
_cell.length_b   1.000
_cell.length_c   1.000
_cell.angle_alpha   90.00
_cell.angle_beta   90.00
_cell.angle_gamma   90.00
#
_symmetry.space_group_name_H-M   'P 1'
#
loop_
_entity.id
_entity.type
_entity.pdbx_description
1 polymer ?
#
loop_
_entity_poly.entity_id
_entity_poly.type
_entity_poly.pdbx_seq_one_letter_code
_entity_poly.pdbx_strand_id
1 'polypeptide(L)'
;MTDNNNYDKSAVLLDRKGAVAHLKLNRPATMNSVNGNLCLGLVRSIDALEEDADIRAVVLSGEGRNFCAGGDLQTIDEICTSEADSIYTRLRRDFNAVERL
;
A
#
# COMPACT_ATOMS: atom_id res chain seq x y z
N MET A 1 19.67 9.09 0.24
CA MET A 1 19.31 8.76 -0.26
C MET A 1 18.48 7.97 -0.46
N THR A 2 17.88 7.89 -0.14
CA THR A 2 17.40 7.05 -0.40
C THR A 2 16.84 6.69 -1.40
N ASP A 3 16.85 6.14 -1.40
CA ASP A 3 16.99 5.71 -2.69
C ASP A 3 15.84 4.94 -3.20
N ASN A 4 14.98 5.64 -3.89
CA ASN A 4 13.77 5.08 -4.45
C ASN A 4 14.02 3.97 -5.45
N ASN A 5 15.24 3.89 -5.99
CA ASN A 5 15.57 2.87 -6.95
C ASN A 5 15.78 1.49 -6.31
N ASN A 6 15.95 1.47 -5.00
CA ASN A 6 16.19 0.22 -4.29
C ASN A 6 14.94 -0.39 -3.68
N TYR A 7 13.79 0.25 -3.78
CA TYR A 7 12.62 -0.37 -3.23
C TYR A 7 12.04 -1.41 -4.21
N ASP A 8 11.49 -2.47 -3.65
CA ASP A 8 10.93 -3.55 -4.43
C ASP A 8 9.53 -3.18 -4.91
N LYS A 9 9.44 -2.81 -6.17
CA LYS A 9 8.18 -2.39 -6.78
C LYS A 9 7.17 -3.52 -6.88
N SER A 10 7.61 -4.76 -6.79
CA SER A 10 6.71 -5.90 -6.88
C SER A 10 5.97 -6.18 -5.58
N ALA A 11 6.31 -5.49 -4.48
CA ALA A 11 5.66 -5.71 -3.20
C ALA A 11 4.17 -5.32 -3.23
N VAL A 12 3.79 -4.41 -4.10
CA VAL A 12 2.40 -4.03 -4.32
C VAL A 12 2.16 -3.97 -5.82
N LEU A 13 1.14 -4.69 -6.26
CA LEU A 13 0.77 -4.71 -7.68
C LEU A 13 -0.49 -3.89 -7.87
N LEU A 14 -0.47 -3.04 -8.86
CA LEU A 14 -1.61 -2.19 -9.21
C LEU A 14 -2.07 -2.54 -10.63
N ASP A 15 -3.34 -2.89 -10.76
CA ASP A 15 -3.96 -3.16 -12.04
C ASP A 15 -5.24 -2.36 -12.17
N ARG A 16 -5.55 -1.92 -13.38
CA ARG A 16 -6.75 -1.16 -13.66
C ARG A 16 -7.60 -1.90 -14.67
N LYS A 17 -8.89 -2.06 -14.35
CA LYS A 17 -9.86 -2.64 -15.26
C LYS A 17 -11.08 -1.74 -15.27
N GLY A 18 -11.21 -0.95 -16.33
CA GLY A 18 -12.27 0.02 -16.42
C GLY A 18 -12.18 1.03 -15.29
N ALA A 19 -13.23 1.19 -14.52
CA ALA A 19 -13.29 2.12 -13.40
C ALA A 19 -12.84 1.52 -12.07
N VAL A 20 -12.34 0.27 -12.09
CA VAL A 20 -11.94 -0.44 -10.88
C VAL A 20 -10.44 -0.63 -10.88
N ALA A 21 -9.79 -0.27 -9.79
CA ALA A 21 -8.39 -0.56 -9.57
C ALA A 21 -8.24 -1.73 -8.61
N HIS A 22 -7.29 -2.59 -8.88
CA HIS A 22 -6.94 -3.71 -8.00
C HIS A 22 -5.57 -3.46 -7.42
N LEU A 23 -5.48 -3.34 -6.12
CA LEU A 23 -4.23 -3.27 -5.38
C LEU A 23 -4.02 -4.62 -4.70
N LYS A 24 -2.91 -5.26 -5.01
CA LYS A 24 -2.61 -6.56 -4.42
C LYS A 24 -1.31 -6.47 -3.63
N LEU A 25 -1.39 -6.81 -2.35
CA LEU A 25 -0.21 -6.97 -1.52
C LEU A 25 0.51 -8.23 -1.96
N ASN A 26 1.78 -8.13 -2.30
CA ASN A 26 2.50 -9.21 -2.95
C ASN A 26 3.78 -9.57 -2.20
N ARG A 27 3.64 -9.94 -0.96
CA ARG A 27 4.71 -10.49 -0.13
C ARG A 27 4.22 -11.78 0.55
N PRO A 28 3.79 -12.78 -0.25
CA PRO A 28 3.19 -13.98 0.33
C PRO A 28 4.13 -14.79 1.23
N ALA A 29 5.44 -14.73 0.97
CA ALA A 29 6.42 -15.44 1.78
C ALA A 29 6.45 -14.95 3.23
N THR A 30 6.02 -13.73 3.49
CA THR A 30 5.96 -13.15 4.82
C THR A 30 4.53 -12.82 5.23
N MET A 31 3.56 -13.50 4.64
CA MET A 31 2.14 -13.33 4.91
C MET A 31 1.69 -11.88 4.68
N ASN A 32 2.30 -11.22 3.69
CA ASN A 32 2.01 -9.83 3.33
C ASN A 32 2.20 -8.87 4.51
N SER A 33 3.19 -9.13 5.35
CA SER A 33 3.52 -8.22 6.44
C SER A 33 4.02 -6.89 5.87
N VAL A 34 3.69 -5.82 6.56
CA VAL A 34 4.03 -4.46 6.10
C VAL A 34 5.48 -4.16 6.47
N ASN A 35 6.30 -4.02 5.44
CA ASN A 35 7.66 -3.50 5.57
C ASN A 35 7.77 -2.22 4.75
N GLY A 36 8.98 -1.69 4.62
CA GLY A 36 9.20 -0.48 3.87
C GLY A 36 8.78 -0.54 2.41
N ASN A 37 9.09 -1.66 1.75
CA ASN A 37 8.75 -1.83 0.35
C ASN A 37 7.24 -1.84 0.14
N LEU A 38 6.51 -2.56 0.98
CA LEU A 38 5.07 -2.63 0.86
C LEU A 38 4.42 -1.29 1.20
N CYS A 39 4.91 -0.63 2.25
CA CYS A 39 4.40 0.68 2.64
C CYS A 39 4.60 1.71 1.53
N LEU A 40 5.80 1.76 0.97
CA LEU A 40 6.10 2.68 -0.11
C LEU A 40 5.29 2.38 -1.37
N GLY A 41 5.13 1.10 -1.69
CA GLY A 41 4.31 0.67 -2.82
C GLY A 41 2.86 1.09 -2.66
N LEU A 42 2.30 0.95 -1.46
CA LEU A 42 0.93 1.39 -1.18
C LEU A 42 0.79 2.90 -1.36
N VAL A 43 1.72 3.67 -0.81
CA VAL A 43 1.66 5.12 -0.91
C VAL A 43 1.72 5.57 -2.36
N ARG A 44 2.64 5.02 -3.13
CA ARG A 44 2.76 5.37 -4.55
C ARG A 44 1.53 4.96 -5.35
N SER A 45 0.95 3.81 -5.03
CA SER A 45 -0.26 3.35 -5.70
C SER A 45 -1.44 4.25 -5.36
N ILE A 46 -1.57 4.64 -4.10
CA ILE A 46 -2.65 5.53 -3.66
C ILE A 46 -2.50 6.89 -4.32
N ASP A 47 -1.29 7.42 -4.38
CA ASP A 47 -1.05 8.70 -5.06
C ASP A 47 -1.45 8.64 -6.54
N ALA A 48 -1.10 7.55 -7.22
CA ALA A 48 -1.46 7.38 -8.61
C ALA A 48 -2.98 7.29 -8.79
N LEU A 49 -3.67 6.60 -7.87
CA LEU A 49 -5.12 6.46 -7.96
C LEU A 49 -5.85 7.76 -7.62
N GLU A 50 -5.32 8.56 -6.72
CA GLU A 50 -5.93 9.85 -6.40
C GLU A 50 -5.92 10.79 -7.60
N GLU A 51 -4.95 10.64 -8.49
CA GLU A 51 -4.85 11.45 -9.70
C GLU A 51 -5.66 10.90 -10.87
N ASP A 52 -6.19 9.69 -10.74
CA ASP A 52 -6.92 9.04 -11.82
C ASP A 52 -8.42 9.22 -11.63
N ALA A 53 -8.98 10.18 -12.34
CA ALA A 53 -10.39 10.53 -12.23
C ALA A 53 -11.33 9.42 -12.74
N ASP A 54 -10.82 8.49 -13.52
CA ASP A 54 -11.62 7.39 -14.07
C ASP A 54 -11.84 6.26 -13.08
N ILE A 55 -11.04 6.19 -12.03
CA ILE A 55 -11.17 5.13 -11.03
C ILE A 55 -12.24 5.50 -10.01
N ARG A 56 -13.19 4.61 -9.82
CA ARG A 56 -14.33 4.81 -8.93
C ARG A 56 -14.37 3.84 -7.77
N ALA A 57 -13.60 2.76 -7.84
CA ALA A 57 -13.53 1.78 -6.77
C ALA A 57 -12.15 1.13 -6.74
N VAL A 58 -11.75 0.71 -5.56
CA VAL A 58 -10.47 0.01 -5.39
C VAL A 58 -10.74 -1.28 -4.65
N VAL A 59 -10.24 -2.39 -5.20
CA VAL A 59 -10.26 -3.69 -4.54
C VAL A 59 -8.86 -3.93 -3.98
N LEU A 60 -8.77 -4.15 -2.69
CA LEU A 60 -7.52 -4.43 -2.02
C LEU A 60 -7.48 -5.91 -1.65
N SER A 61 -6.45 -6.61 -2.06
CA SER A 61 -6.31 -8.04 -1.80
C SER A 61 -4.87 -8.38 -1.45
N GLY A 62 -4.65 -9.61 -1.02
CA GLY A 62 -3.32 -10.12 -0.73
C GLY A 62 -3.06 -11.39 -1.51
N GLU A 63 -1.85 -11.50 -2.05
CA GLU A 63 -1.43 -12.71 -2.72
C GLU A 63 -1.21 -13.82 -1.71
N GLY A 64 -1.62 -15.04 -2.06
CA GLY A 64 -1.45 -16.20 -1.22
C GLY A 64 -2.58 -16.36 -0.22
N ARG A 65 -2.28 -16.99 0.91
CA ARG A 65 -3.29 -17.39 1.89
C ARG A 65 -3.74 -16.27 2.82
N ASN A 66 -2.90 -15.26 2.99
CA ASN A 66 -3.15 -14.21 3.97
C ASN A 66 -3.35 -12.88 3.27
N PHE A 67 -4.31 -12.13 3.74
CA PHE A 67 -4.46 -10.76 3.27
C PHE A 67 -3.27 -9.93 3.73
N CYS A 68 -3.08 -9.81 5.03
CA CYS A 68 -1.99 -9.03 5.61
C CYS A 68 -1.82 -9.47 7.07
N ALA A 69 -0.59 -9.80 7.44
CA ALA A 69 -0.29 -10.22 8.81
C ALA A 69 -0.11 -9.04 9.78
N GLY A 70 -0.13 -7.84 9.27
CA GLY A 70 0.10 -6.64 10.07
C GLY A 70 1.47 -6.05 9.83
N GLY A 71 1.78 -4.98 10.53
CA GLY A 71 3.03 -4.27 10.35
C GLY A 71 4.06 -4.62 11.39
N ASP A 72 5.32 -4.50 11.00
CA ASP A 72 6.42 -4.44 11.94
C ASP A 72 6.57 -2.98 12.35
N LEU A 73 6.13 -2.65 13.55
CA LEU A 73 6.15 -1.28 14.03
C LEU A 73 7.55 -0.69 14.01
N GLN A 74 8.54 -1.50 14.30
CA GLN A 74 9.92 -1.04 14.28
C GLN A 74 10.35 -0.67 12.86
N THR A 75 10.00 -1.49 11.90
CA THR A 75 10.30 -1.21 10.48
C THR A 75 9.61 0.06 10.02
N ILE A 76 8.36 0.25 10.42
CA ILE A 76 7.62 1.45 10.07
C ILE A 76 8.28 2.69 10.68
N ASP A 77 8.68 2.61 11.95
CA ASP A 77 9.38 3.72 12.59
C ASP A 77 10.69 4.06 11.90
N GLU A 78 11.48 3.04 11.57
CA GLU A 78 12.78 3.24 10.94
C GLU A 78 12.67 3.91 9.57
N ILE A 79 11.64 3.58 8.82
CA ILE A 79 11.51 4.05 7.45
C ILE A 79 10.84 5.41 7.39
N CYS A 80 10.04 5.70 8.38
CA CYS A 80 9.12 6.82 8.31
C CYS A 80 9.25 7.77 9.48
N THR A 81 10.45 8.09 9.91
CA THR A 81 10.60 8.94 11.08
C THR A 81 9.95 10.31 10.92
N SER A 82 10.05 10.91 9.74
CA SER A 82 9.46 12.24 9.53
C SER A 82 8.23 12.22 8.66
N GLU A 83 8.10 11.23 7.81
CA GLU A 83 6.98 11.13 6.88
C GLU A 83 5.97 10.08 7.31
N ALA A 84 6.30 9.29 8.32
CA ALA A 84 5.46 8.21 8.79
C ALA A 84 4.07 8.68 9.17
N ASP A 85 4.01 9.78 9.89
CA ASP A 85 2.73 10.29 10.35
C ASP A 85 1.85 10.66 9.17
N SER A 86 2.43 11.28 8.15
CA SER A 86 1.70 11.66 6.95
C SER A 86 1.19 10.43 6.21
N ILE A 87 2.06 9.46 6.00
CA ILE A 87 1.72 8.21 5.30
C ILE A 87 0.68 7.43 6.09
N TYR A 88 0.93 7.26 7.38
CA TYR A 88 0.02 6.53 8.25
C TYR A 88 -1.36 7.19 8.31
N THR A 89 -1.38 8.50 8.39
CA THR A 89 -2.63 9.26 8.43
C THR A 89 -3.39 9.08 7.12
N ARG A 90 -2.70 9.11 5.99
CA ARG A 90 -3.35 8.94 4.68
C ARG A 90 -3.90 7.53 4.53
N LEU A 91 -3.14 6.51 4.86
CA LEU A 91 -3.60 5.13 4.79
C LEU A 91 -4.80 4.92 5.70
N ARG A 92 -4.74 5.43 6.92
CA ARG A 92 -5.83 5.30 7.88
C ARG A 92 -7.09 5.99 7.38
N ARG A 93 -6.95 7.17 6.81
CA ARG A 93 -8.08 7.91 6.24
C ARG A 93 -8.71 7.12 5.10
N ASP A 94 -7.88 6.57 4.22
CA ASP A 94 -8.37 5.86 3.06
C ASP A 94 -9.04 4.54 3.45
N PHE A 95 -8.48 3.82 4.42
CA PHE A 95 -9.12 2.61 4.95
C PHE A 95 -10.45 2.94 5.63
N ASN A 96 -10.52 4.04 6.37
CA ASN A 96 -11.76 4.45 7.00
C ASN A 96 -12.82 4.80 5.96
N ALA A 97 -12.42 5.41 4.85
CA ALA A 97 -13.33 5.70 3.75
C ALA A 97 -13.89 4.43 3.14
N VAL A 98 -13.06 3.40 2.99
CA VAL A 98 -13.50 2.09 2.49
C VAL A 98 -14.50 1.45 3.45
N GLU A 99 -14.25 1.53 4.74
CA GLU A 99 -15.16 0.97 5.74
C GLU A 99 -16.54 1.63 5.74
N ARG A 100 -16.64 2.86 5.28
CA ARG A 100 -17.92 3.57 5.24
C ARG A 100 -18.76 3.20 4.02
N LEU A 101 -18.15 2.54 3.07
CA LEU A 101 -18.86 2.09 1.88
C LEU A 101 -19.68 0.84 2.17
#